data_3c8090772d24c8420df30066c8a7531c
#
_entry.id   3c8090772d24c8420df30066c8a7531c
#
_cell.length_a   1.000
_cell.length_b   1.000
_cell.length_c   1.000
_cell.angle_alpha   90.00
_cell.angle_beta   90.00
_cell.angle_gamma   90.00
#
_symmetry.space_group_name_H-M   'P 1'
#
loop_
_entity.id
_entity.type
_entity.pdbx_description
1 polymer ?
#
loop_
_entity_poly.entity_id
_entity_poly.type
_entity_poly.pdbx_seq_one_letter_code
_entity_poly.pdbx_strand_id
1 'polypeptide(L)'
;EHCCYRNSKPLLANFPTKGKNVLVGPGENAGVIDVGNNQKLVFKIESHNHPSAIEPFQGAATGVGGILRDIFTMGARPIAILNSLRFGNLDQSSNLDLLRGVVSGISHYGNCVGVPTVGGEIDFDNSYSGNPLVNVMALGLLETSEIVCSGAKNVGSPVLYVGNTTGRDGVGGA
;
A
#
# COMPACT_ATOMS: atom_id res chain seq x y z
N GLU A 1 -4.04 19.72 -1.09
CA GLU A 1 -3.66 19.19 0.21
C GLU A 1 -4.08 17.72 0.34
N HIS A 2 -3.17 16.84 0.75
CA HIS A 2 -3.51 15.42 0.90
C HIS A 2 -4.54 15.24 2.01
N CYS A 3 -5.40 14.25 1.86
CA CYS A 3 -6.37 13.89 2.86
C CYS A 3 -5.65 13.56 4.18
N CYS A 4 -5.69 14.50 5.12
CA CYS A 4 -5.08 14.31 6.42
C CYS A 4 -5.90 13.32 7.23
N TYR A 5 -5.31 12.21 7.65
CA TYR A 5 -5.99 11.22 8.49
C TYR A 5 -6.67 11.83 9.71
N ARG A 6 -6.07 12.87 10.29
CA ARG A 6 -6.65 13.62 11.41
C ARG A 6 -8.02 14.21 11.09
N ASN A 7 -8.22 14.67 9.85
CA ASN A 7 -9.48 15.25 9.39
C ASN A 7 -10.45 14.19 8.88
N SER A 8 -9.96 13.14 8.24
CA SER A 8 -10.80 12.08 7.68
C SER A 8 -11.24 11.01 8.70
N LYS A 9 -10.48 10.81 9.77
CA LYS A 9 -10.79 9.81 10.80
C LYS A 9 -12.22 9.86 11.34
N PRO A 10 -12.80 11.04 11.66
CA PRO A 10 -14.20 11.11 12.13
C PRO A 10 -15.21 10.64 11.08
N LEU A 11 -14.91 10.84 9.78
CA LEU A 11 -15.76 10.38 8.68
C LEU A 11 -15.64 8.87 8.50
N LEU A 12 -14.40 8.34 8.55
CA LEU A 12 -14.12 6.92 8.42
C LEU A 12 -14.73 6.10 9.56
N ALA A 13 -14.85 6.68 10.76
CA ALA A 13 -15.46 6.02 11.90
C ALA A 13 -16.92 5.62 11.67
N ASN A 14 -17.60 6.23 10.69
CA ASN A 14 -18.99 5.91 10.35
C ASN A 14 -19.11 4.71 9.39
N PHE A 15 -18.01 4.25 8.80
CA PHE A 15 -18.07 3.09 7.92
C PHE A 15 -18.22 1.79 8.70
N PRO A 16 -18.99 0.82 8.17
CA PRO A 16 -19.10 -0.50 8.78
C PRO A 16 -17.76 -1.22 8.68
N THR A 17 -17.18 -1.57 9.82
CA THR A 17 -15.91 -2.30 9.93
C THR A 17 -16.10 -3.76 10.35
N LYS A 18 -17.36 -4.16 10.60
CA LYS A 18 -17.74 -5.52 11.02
C LYS A 18 -18.77 -6.09 10.08
N GLY A 19 -18.70 -7.38 9.83
CA GLY A 19 -19.64 -8.09 8.99
C GLY A 19 -19.38 -9.59 9.04
N LYS A 20 -20.32 -10.41 8.55
CA LYS A 20 -20.22 -11.87 8.56
C LYS A 20 -18.92 -12.37 7.92
N ASN A 21 -18.49 -11.72 6.85
CA ASN A 21 -17.31 -12.13 6.09
C ASN A 21 -16.03 -11.39 6.49
N VAL A 22 -16.09 -10.42 7.41
CA VAL A 22 -14.92 -9.69 7.89
C VAL A 22 -14.24 -10.51 8.97
N LEU A 23 -13.06 -11.03 8.68
CA LEU A 23 -12.26 -11.83 9.60
C LEU A 23 -11.28 -10.95 10.39
N VAL A 24 -10.69 -9.94 9.74
CA VAL A 24 -9.81 -8.96 10.37
C VAL A 24 -10.20 -7.56 9.86
N GLY A 25 -10.58 -6.72 10.79
CA GLY A 25 -10.92 -5.31 10.56
C GLY A 25 -9.73 -4.37 10.80
N PRO A 26 -9.99 -3.05 10.92
CA PRO A 26 -8.96 -2.05 11.21
C PRO A 26 -8.19 -2.32 12.50
N GLY A 27 -6.87 -2.07 12.47
CA GLY A 27 -5.97 -2.24 13.60
C GLY A 27 -4.83 -3.22 13.37
N GLU A 28 -4.93 -4.04 12.33
CA GLU A 28 -3.86 -4.93 11.86
C GLU A 28 -3.19 -4.38 10.59
N ASN A 29 -2.15 -5.07 10.12
CA ASN A 29 -1.40 -4.65 8.94
C ASN A 29 -2.25 -4.61 7.66
N ALA A 30 -3.20 -5.54 7.54
CA ALA A 30 -4.13 -5.57 6.40
C ALA A 30 -5.51 -6.07 6.85
N GLY A 31 -6.54 -5.74 6.08
CA GLY A 31 -7.88 -6.30 6.23
C GLY A 31 -7.97 -7.70 5.63
N VAL A 32 -8.80 -8.55 6.24
CA VAL A 32 -9.04 -9.92 5.77
C VAL A 32 -10.53 -10.20 5.69
N ILE A 33 -10.98 -10.67 4.53
CA ILE A 33 -12.35 -11.12 4.33
C ILE A 33 -12.40 -12.57 3.85
N ASP A 34 -13.43 -13.27 4.27
CA ASP A 34 -13.77 -14.60 3.74
C ASP A 34 -14.48 -14.43 2.38
N VAL A 35 -13.94 -15.03 1.34
CA VAL A 35 -14.54 -15.01 0.00
C VAL A 35 -15.18 -16.36 -0.38
N GLY A 36 -15.29 -17.27 0.57
CA GLY A 36 -15.82 -18.60 0.37
C GLY A 36 -14.79 -19.61 -0.13
N ASN A 37 -15.20 -20.86 -0.29
CA ASN A 37 -14.35 -21.94 -0.78
C ASN A 37 -13.03 -22.12 0.01
N ASN A 38 -13.05 -21.84 1.30
CA ASN A 38 -11.86 -21.88 2.18
C ASN A 38 -10.76 -20.88 1.76
N GLN A 39 -11.12 -19.83 1.03
CA GLN A 39 -10.20 -18.78 0.61
C GLN A 39 -10.48 -17.47 1.35
N LYS A 40 -9.42 -16.76 1.67
CA LYS A 40 -9.48 -15.45 2.30
C LYS A 40 -8.75 -14.45 1.44
N LEU A 41 -9.35 -13.28 1.23
CA LEU A 41 -8.74 -12.16 0.56
C LEU A 41 -8.14 -11.23 1.61
N VAL A 42 -6.86 -10.98 1.47
CA VAL A 42 -6.10 -10.02 2.29
C VAL A 42 -5.82 -8.80 1.44
N PHE A 43 -6.09 -7.61 1.96
CA PHE A 43 -5.94 -6.38 1.19
C PHE A 43 -5.59 -5.18 2.06
N LYS A 44 -4.84 -4.26 1.46
CA LYS A 44 -4.55 -2.95 2.02
C LYS A 44 -4.31 -1.93 0.93
N ILE A 45 -4.69 -0.70 1.19
CA ILE A 45 -4.35 0.46 0.38
C ILE A 45 -3.55 1.46 1.23
N GLU A 46 -2.56 2.08 0.65
CA GLU A 46 -1.75 3.11 1.30
C GLU A 46 -1.33 4.19 0.32
N SER A 47 -1.11 5.41 0.84
CA SER A 47 -0.70 6.57 0.05
C SER A 47 0.79 6.83 0.24
N HIS A 48 1.51 7.02 -0.87
CA HIS A 48 2.92 7.42 -0.90
C HIS A 48 3.11 8.72 -1.69
N ASN A 49 2.39 9.75 -1.31
CA ASN A 49 2.27 10.99 -2.07
C ASN A 49 3.54 11.85 -1.97
N HIS A 50 3.94 12.26 -0.76
CA HIS A 50 5.11 13.11 -0.54
C HIS A 50 6.43 12.48 -1.01
N PRO A 51 6.72 11.21 -0.72
CA PRO A 51 7.91 10.57 -1.25
C PRO A 51 7.94 10.60 -2.78
N SER A 52 6.79 10.35 -3.43
CA SER A 52 6.67 10.36 -4.88
C SER A 52 6.78 11.77 -5.48
N ALA A 53 6.41 12.82 -4.74
CA ALA A 53 6.59 14.19 -5.19
C ALA A 53 8.06 14.61 -5.24
N ILE A 54 8.90 14.05 -4.36
CA ILE A 54 10.32 14.38 -4.22
C ILE A 54 11.18 13.45 -5.08
N GLU A 55 10.96 12.14 -4.97
CA GLU A 55 11.67 11.08 -5.68
C GLU A 55 10.64 10.12 -6.31
N PRO A 56 10.08 10.45 -7.47
CA PRO A 56 8.89 9.78 -8.00
C PRO A 56 9.11 8.28 -8.23
N PHE A 57 10.27 7.87 -8.70
CA PHE A 57 10.59 6.45 -8.88
C PHE A 57 10.73 5.73 -7.53
N GLN A 58 11.57 6.22 -6.65
CA GLN A 58 11.84 5.57 -5.36
C GLN A 58 10.63 5.64 -4.41
N GLY A 59 9.95 6.78 -4.40
CA GLY A 59 8.76 6.99 -3.57
C GLY A 59 7.63 6.03 -3.94
N ALA A 60 7.36 5.88 -5.23
CA ALA A 60 6.33 4.96 -5.71
C ALA A 60 6.73 3.49 -5.54
N ALA A 61 8.00 3.15 -5.80
CA ALA A 61 8.53 1.81 -5.56
C ALA A 61 8.40 1.41 -4.09
N THR A 62 8.73 2.32 -3.17
CA THR A 62 8.57 2.11 -1.72
C THR A 62 7.10 1.90 -1.36
N GLY A 63 6.19 2.63 -2.00
CA GLY A 63 4.74 2.45 -1.82
C GLY A 63 4.28 1.04 -2.14
N VAL A 64 4.70 0.50 -3.28
CA VAL A 64 4.43 -0.89 -3.67
C VAL A 64 5.06 -1.86 -2.68
N GLY A 65 6.32 -1.65 -2.30
CA GLY A 65 7.04 -2.52 -1.37
C GLY A 65 6.38 -2.61 0.00
N GLY A 66 5.96 -1.46 0.56
CA GLY A 66 5.30 -1.39 1.85
C GLY A 66 3.98 -2.17 1.87
N ILE A 67 3.16 -1.97 0.85
CA ILE A 67 1.86 -2.65 0.73
C ILE A 67 2.01 -4.16 0.55
N LEU A 68 2.95 -4.61 -0.27
CA LEU A 68 3.21 -6.03 -0.45
C LEU A 68 3.71 -6.68 0.84
N ARG A 69 4.54 -5.98 1.61
CA ARG A 69 5.00 -6.48 2.92
C ARG A 69 3.86 -6.64 3.90
N ASP A 70 2.90 -5.73 3.93
CA ASP A 70 1.73 -5.85 4.80
C ASP A 70 0.88 -7.08 4.46
N ILE A 71 0.73 -7.40 3.17
CA ILE A 71 0.07 -8.64 2.76
C ILE A 71 0.85 -9.88 3.23
N PHE A 72 2.18 -9.89 3.05
CA PHE A 72 3.03 -10.98 3.49
C PHE A 72 3.00 -11.18 5.01
N THR A 73 2.96 -10.10 5.79
CA THR A 73 2.92 -10.19 7.26
C THR A 73 1.66 -10.85 7.80
N MET A 74 0.57 -10.84 7.04
CA MET A 74 -0.67 -11.55 7.38
C MET A 74 -0.63 -13.05 6.99
N GLY A 75 0.48 -13.52 6.43
CA GLY A 75 0.64 -14.89 5.94
C GLY A 75 0.08 -15.13 4.55
N ALA A 76 -0.36 -14.10 3.85
CA ALA A 76 -0.94 -14.20 2.53
C ALA A 76 0.10 -14.04 1.41
N ARG A 77 -0.17 -14.66 0.25
CA ARG A 77 0.62 -14.45 -0.95
C ARG A 77 0.03 -13.31 -1.78
N PRO A 78 0.78 -12.23 -2.03
CA PRO A 78 0.33 -11.19 -2.94
C PRO A 78 0.10 -11.72 -4.36
N ILE A 79 -1.00 -11.31 -4.97
CA ILE A 79 -1.40 -11.77 -6.31
C ILE A 79 -1.65 -10.64 -7.30
N ALA A 80 -1.95 -9.43 -6.80
CA ALA A 80 -2.29 -8.30 -7.64
C ALA A 80 -2.02 -6.97 -6.96
N ILE A 81 -1.73 -5.96 -7.78
CA ILE A 81 -1.62 -4.56 -7.42
C ILE A 81 -2.66 -3.76 -8.19
N LEU A 82 -3.26 -2.78 -7.54
CA LEU A 82 -4.11 -1.76 -8.15
C LEU A 82 -3.63 -0.39 -7.70
N ASN A 83 -3.87 0.62 -8.53
CA ASN A 83 -3.43 1.98 -8.22
C ASN A 83 -4.57 2.98 -8.38
N SER A 84 -4.57 4.02 -7.55
CA SER A 84 -5.40 5.20 -7.74
C SER A 84 -4.47 6.41 -7.73
N LEU A 85 -4.29 7.01 -8.92
CA LEU A 85 -3.27 8.02 -9.16
C LEU A 85 -3.92 9.35 -9.53
N ARG A 86 -3.34 10.46 -9.04
CA ARG A 86 -3.75 11.82 -9.40
C ARG A 86 -2.52 12.65 -9.68
N PHE A 87 -2.52 13.35 -10.81
CA PHE A 87 -1.43 14.23 -11.24
C PHE A 87 -1.96 15.56 -11.72
N GLY A 88 -1.09 16.55 -11.77
CA GLY A 88 -1.36 17.81 -12.49
C GLY A 88 -1.46 17.57 -13.99
N ASN A 89 -1.93 18.60 -14.72
CA ASN A 89 -2.08 18.53 -16.17
C ASN A 89 -0.74 18.24 -16.87
N LEU A 90 -0.78 17.38 -17.87
CA LEU A 90 0.42 16.88 -18.56
C LEU A 90 1.00 17.85 -19.61
N ASP A 91 0.40 19.03 -19.80
CA ASP A 91 0.97 20.14 -20.54
C ASP A 91 2.20 20.75 -19.84
N GLN A 92 2.35 20.53 -18.55
CA GLN A 92 3.53 20.88 -17.76
C GLN A 92 4.50 19.69 -17.72
N SER A 93 5.73 19.94 -18.19
CA SER A 93 6.77 18.88 -18.26
C SER A 93 7.07 18.25 -16.90
N SER A 94 7.05 19.04 -15.82
CA SER A 94 7.26 18.56 -14.45
C SER A 94 6.22 17.51 -14.01
N ASN A 95 4.95 17.69 -14.36
CA ASN A 95 3.90 16.73 -14.06
C ASN A 95 4.06 15.43 -14.87
N LEU A 96 4.51 15.58 -16.14
CA LEU A 96 4.82 14.43 -16.98
C LEU A 96 6.00 13.62 -16.44
N ASP A 97 7.03 14.28 -15.92
CA ASP A 97 8.19 13.62 -15.31
C ASP A 97 7.81 12.90 -14.00
N LEU A 98 6.95 13.52 -13.17
CA LEU A 98 6.38 12.87 -12.00
C LEU A 98 5.60 11.60 -12.39
N LEU A 99 4.72 11.69 -13.37
CA LEU A 99 3.96 10.53 -13.85
C LEU A 99 4.87 9.41 -14.33
N ARG A 100 5.85 9.71 -15.18
CA ARG A 100 6.81 8.74 -15.70
C ARG A 100 7.59 8.05 -14.59
N GLY A 101 8.10 8.83 -13.64
CA GLY A 101 8.84 8.31 -12.50
C GLY A 101 7.99 7.40 -11.62
N VAL A 102 6.78 7.82 -11.28
CA VAL A 102 5.84 7.02 -10.46
C VAL A 102 5.48 5.71 -11.15
N VAL A 103 5.07 5.75 -12.42
CA VAL A 103 4.72 4.54 -13.17
C VAL A 103 5.91 3.58 -13.29
N SER A 104 7.12 4.12 -13.53
CA SER A 104 8.34 3.32 -13.59
C SER A 104 8.67 2.67 -12.24
N GLY A 105 8.50 3.39 -11.13
CA GLY A 105 8.73 2.86 -9.79
C GLY A 105 7.75 1.73 -9.42
N ILE A 106 6.46 1.91 -9.69
CA ILE A 106 5.43 0.90 -9.49
C ILE A 106 5.76 -0.36 -10.32
N SER A 107 6.03 -0.18 -11.60
CA SER A 107 6.37 -1.26 -12.52
C SER A 107 7.63 -2.01 -12.09
N HIS A 108 8.68 -1.29 -11.73
CA HIS A 108 9.95 -1.89 -11.31
C HIS A 108 9.76 -2.82 -10.12
N TYR A 109 9.13 -2.31 -9.05
CA TYR A 109 8.96 -3.13 -7.84
C TYR A 109 8.02 -4.31 -8.06
N GLY A 110 6.91 -4.10 -8.77
CA GLY A 110 5.98 -5.17 -9.12
C GLY A 110 6.66 -6.28 -9.93
N ASN A 111 7.49 -5.92 -10.90
CA ASN A 111 8.27 -6.87 -11.70
C ASN A 111 9.31 -7.63 -10.86
N CYS A 112 10.02 -6.97 -9.94
CA CYS A 112 11.01 -7.62 -9.08
C CYS A 112 10.38 -8.70 -8.18
N VAL A 113 9.14 -8.49 -7.75
CA VAL A 113 8.41 -9.44 -6.88
C VAL A 113 7.54 -10.41 -7.68
N GLY A 114 7.31 -10.14 -8.95
CA GLY A 114 6.45 -10.95 -9.82
C GLY A 114 4.96 -10.78 -9.54
N VAL A 115 4.54 -9.59 -9.08
CA VAL A 115 3.14 -9.26 -8.79
C VAL A 115 2.64 -8.23 -9.81
N PRO A 116 1.65 -8.60 -10.65
CA PRO A 116 1.17 -7.72 -11.71
C PRO A 116 0.28 -6.60 -11.18
N THR A 117 0.36 -5.43 -11.83
CA THR A 117 -0.68 -4.42 -11.75
C THR A 117 -1.83 -4.81 -12.69
N VAL A 118 -2.99 -5.04 -12.13
CA VAL A 118 -4.15 -5.58 -12.87
C VAL A 118 -5.27 -4.57 -13.10
N GLY A 119 -5.18 -3.40 -12.47
CA GLY A 119 -6.19 -2.37 -12.63
C GLY A 119 -5.88 -1.11 -11.83
N GLY A 120 -6.80 -0.19 -11.85
CA GLY A 120 -6.70 1.08 -11.15
C GLY A 120 -7.35 2.21 -11.94
N GLU A 121 -7.06 3.41 -11.52
CA GLU A 121 -7.53 4.64 -12.15
C GLU A 121 -6.46 5.72 -12.12
N ILE A 122 -6.55 6.63 -13.06
CA ILE A 122 -5.71 7.83 -13.11
C ILE A 122 -6.58 9.01 -13.50
N ASP A 123 -6.31 10.16 -12.89
CA ASP A 123 -7.00 11.40 -13.18
C ASP A 123 -6.04 12.59 -13.13
N PHE A 124 -6.38 13.67 -13.81
CA PHE A 124 -5.54 14.85 -13.96
C PHE A 124 -6.31 16.11 -13.62
N ASP A 125 -5.77 16.87 -12.66
CA ASP A 125 -6.31 18.17 -12.27
C ASP A 125 -5.18 19.07 -11.78
N ASN A 126 -5.26 20.35 -12.09
CA ASN A 126 -4.23 21.34 -11.73
C ASN A 126 -3.91 21.39 -10.23
N SER A 127 -4.86 21.04 -9.38
CA SER A 127 -4.65 21.01 -7.93
C SER A 127 -3.59 20.00 -7.48
N TYR A 128 -3.26 19.01 -8.31
CA TYR A 128 -2.24 18.00 -8.04
C TYR A 128 -0.87 18.34 -8.66
N SER A 129 -0.71 19.53 -9.28
CA SER A 129 0.57 19.92 -9.86
C SER A 129 1.67 19.98 -8.81
N GLY A 130 2.76 19.25 -9.05
CA GLY A 130 3.90 19.14 -8.14
C GLY A 130 3.65 18.34 -6.85
N ASN A 131 2.42 17.90 -6.59
CA ASN A 131 2.05 17.13 -5.40
C ASN A 131 1.02 16.04 -5.75
N PRO A 132 1.45 14.97 -6.42
CA PRO A 132 0.57 13.92 -6.90
C PRO A 132 -0.03 13.10 -5.75
N LEU A 133 -1.16 12.45 -5.99
CA LEU A 133 -1.63 11.37 -5.15
C LEU A 133 -1.19 10.04 -5.76
N VAL A 134 -0.49 9.26 -4.96
CA VAL A 134 -0.01 7.93 -5.35
C VAL A 134 -0.52 6.93 -4.33
N ASN A 135 -1.65 6.31 -4.65
CA ASN A 135 -2.26 5.29 -3.80
C ASN A 135 -2.03 3.93 -4.44
N VAL A 136 -1.50 3.00 -3.66
CA VAL A 136 -1.27 1.63 -4.07
C VAL A 136 -2.08 0.70 -3.19
N MET A 137 -2.80 -0.22 -3.82
CA MET A 137 -3.53 -1.29 -3.17
C MET A 137 -2.92 -2.63 -3.57
N ALA A 138 -2.67 -3.50 -2.61
CA ALA A 138 -2.30 -4.89 -2.88
C ALA A 138 -3.38 -5.84 -2.42
N LEU A 139 -3.54 -6.91 -3.17
CA LEU A 139 -4.40 -8.03 -2.87
C LEU A 139 -3.54 -9.28 -2.68
N GLY A 140 -3.89 -10.10 -1.70
CA GLY A 140 -3.28 -11.40 -1.50
C GLY A 140 -4.32 -12.48 -1.19
N LEU A 141 -3.96 -13.72 -1.47
CA LEU A 141 -4.77 -14.88 -1.11
C LEU A 141 -4.14 -15.62 0.07
N LEU A 142 -5.00 -16.06 0.96
CA LEU A 142 -4.65 -16.89 2.10
C LEU A 142 -5.54 -18.13 2.08
N GLU A 143 -4.92 -19.30 1.90
CA GLU A 143 -5.61 -20.58 1.80
C GLU A 143 -5.57 -21.36 3.13
N THR A 144 -4.72 -20.92 4.07
CA THR A 144 -4.60 -21.54 5.38
C THR A 144 -5.68 -21.06 6.35
N SER A 145 -5.95 -21.85 7.38
CA SER A 145 -6.86 -21.46 8.47
C SER A 145 -6.27 -20.36 9.36
N GLU A 146 -4.94 -20.26 9.41
CA GLU A 146 -4.25 -19.32 10.29
C GLU A 146 -4.04 -17.97 9.61
N ILE A 147 -4.55 -16.93 10.24
CA ILE A 147 -4.24 -15.54 9.94
C ILE A 147 -3.16 -15.08 10.91
N VAL A 148 -2.04 -14.62 10.37
CA VAL A 148 -0.95 -14.08 11.18
C VAL A 148 -1.31 -12.64 11.58
N CYS A 149 -1.48 -12.40 12.87
CA CYS A 149 -1.70 -11.07 13.42
C CYS A 149 -0.45 -10.59 14.15
N SER A 150 -0.28 -9.27 14.19
CA SER A 150 0.83 -8.61 14.90
C SER A 150 0.70 -8.81 16.42
N GLY A 151 1.82 -8.79 17.12
CA GLY A 151 1.87 -8.77 18.57
C GLY A 151 2.84 -9.77 19.19
N ALA A 152 3.28 -9.46 20.39
CA ALA A 152 4.08 -10.35 21.23
C ALA A 152 3.15 -11.33 21.97
N LYS A 153 3.10 -12.58 21.52
CA LYS A 153 2.15 -13.57 22.04
C LYS A 153 2.63 -14.25 23.32
N ASN A 154 3.94 -14.45 23.48
CA ASN A 154 4.49 -15.21 24.60
C ASN A 154 5.69 -14.49 25.22
N VAL A 155 5.80 -14.54 26.55
CA VAL A 155 7.00 -14.11 27.28
C VAL A 155 8.17 -15.03 26.92
N GLY A 156 9.31 -14.45 26.56
CA GLY A 156 10.51 -15.19 26.17
C GLY A 156 10.58 -15.58 24.70
N SER A 157 9.59 -15.26 23.88
CA SER A 157 9.70 -15.44 22.42
C SER A 157 10.83 -14.60 21.85
N PRO A 158 11.72 -15.16 21.00
CA PRO A 158 12.80 -14.40 20.39
C PRO A 158 12.25 -13.41 19.37
N VAL A 159 12.86 -12.21 19.32
CA VAL A 159 12.65 -11.26 18.25
C VAL A 159 13.83 -11.34 17.30
N LEU A 160 13.56 -11.67 16.05
CA LEU A 160 14.57 -11.78 15.01
C LEU A 160 14.49 -10.59 14.06
N TYR A 161 15.60 -9.92 13.87
CA TYR A 161 15.76 -8.93 12.80
C TYR A 161 16.46 -9.58 11.61
N VAL A 162 15.77 -9.61 10.47
CA VAL A 162 16.26 -10.27 9.25
C VAL A 162 16.29 -9.24 8.12
N GLY A 163 17.45 -9.00 7.56
CA GLY A 163 17.63 -8.05 6.47
C GLY A 163 19.06 -7.55 6.36
N ASN A 164 19.28 -6.63 5.45
CA ASN A 164 20.56 -5.93 5.30
C ASN A 164 20.75 -4.90 6.41
N THR A 165 22.00 -4.50 6.61
CA THR A 165 22.30 -3.30 7.43
C THR A 165 21.64 -2.09 6.79
N THR A 166 20.90 -1.33 7.59
CA THR A 166 20.25 -0.12 7.11
C THR A 166 21.23 1.03 7.02
N GLY A 167 21.10 1.83 5.95
CA GLY A 167 21.73 3.14 5.81
C GLY A 167 20.89 4.23 6.48
N ARG A 168 21.13 5.47 6.07
CA ARG A 168 20.34 6.63 6.50
C ARG A 168 19.14 6.91 5.61
N ASP A 169 18.90 6.06 4.62
CA ASP A 169 17.80 6.18 3.67
C ASP A 169 16.48 5.98 4.41
N GLY A 170 15.50 6.83 4.10
CA GLY A 170 14.19 6.77 4.74
C GLY A 170 14.13 7.24 6.20
N VAL A 171 15.19 7.82 6.72
CA VAL A 171 15.16 8.45 8.05
C VAL A 171 14.24 9.67 8.02
N GLY A 172 13.25 9.66 8.91
CA GLY A 172 12.23 10.72 8.97
C GLY A 172 10.86 10.28 8.42
N GLY A 173 10.77 9.06 7.96
CA GLY A 173 9.54 8.45 7.47
C GLY A 173 9.13 8.90 6.06
N ALA A 174 8.09 8.32 5.59
CA ALA A 174 7.47 8.64 4.31
C ALA A 174 6.27 9.57 4.50
#